data_8f63d654d5c6b54e6f2ff932dcbae5c5
#
_entry.id   8f63d654d5c6b54e6f2ff932dcbae5c5
#
_cell.length_a   1.000
_cell.length_b   1.000
_cell.length_c   1.000
_cell.angle_alpha   90.00
_cell.angle_beta   90.00
_cell.angle_gamma   90.00
#
_symmetry.space_group_name_H-M   'P 1'
#
loop_
_entity.id
_entity.type
_entity.pdbx_description
1 polymer ?
#
loop_
_entity_poly.entity_id
_entity_poly.type
_entity_poly.pdbx_seq_one_letter_code
_entity_poly.pdbx_strand_id
1 'polypeptide(L)'
;MKKFLCYINIKNLKKGTIFMISVDEALEKILSFIKPLGYEKVSILEGLGRVIAEDIHAPRDIPPLDNSAMDGYAVKWDDIKNATKDNPVRLKVIEDLPAGLISKKTVENGCAIRIMTGAPIPKGADTVVQSEDTISEGSFVQILNAPPFGDNIRKAGEDVKRGDKVISKGDLLRPQELGMLASLGRAFIYVYQRPLVAILCTGDELVDVDENLEEGKIISSNSYTLAAQVKECGAIPIQLGIAKDRKEDIENKLSQGIRADVIITSAGVSVGDYDFVKDALKNLGMEMVFWKVAMKPGRPTTFGKIGEKPVFGLPGNPVSSMVSFEQFIRPSLLKMMGHKQIFRPIIDAILKEDIKKKPGRRHFIRGIITCENGTYFVTTTGPQGSGILRSMVKANGLIIVPEDTSLIKAGEKIKVQVLYSSDLGVVR
;
A
#
# COMPACT_ATOMS: atom_id res chain seq x y z
N MET A 1 -3.66 -31.03 5.58
CA MET A 1 -3.43 -30.43 4.26
C MET A 1 -3.46 -31.52 3.20
N LYS A 2 -4.61 -31.78 2.59
CA LYS A 2 -4.79 -32.80 1.53
C LYS A 2 -5.15 -32.09 0.23
N LYS A 3 -4.39 -32.44 -0.82
CA LYS A 3 -4.56 -32.04 -2.21
C LYS A 3 -5.94 -32.42 -2.73
N PHE A 4 -6.72 -31.50 -3.26
CA PHE A 4 -7.79 -31.76 -4.21
C PHE A 4 -7.39 -31.16 -5.56
N LEU A 5 -6.69 -31.94 -6.35
CA LEU A 5 -6.56 -31.73 -7.80
C LEU A 5 -7.84 -32.32 -8.42
N CYS A 6 -8.78 -31.47 -8.80
CA CYS A 6 -9.89 -31.89 -9.67
C CYS A 6 -9.48 -31.62 -11.12
N TYR A 7 -8.96 -32.63 -11.80
CA TYR A 7 -8.75 -32.61 -13.24
C TYR A 7 -10.13 -32.64 -13.92
N ILE A 8 -10.59 -31.51 -14.43
CA ILE A 8 -11.76 -31.47 -15.32
C ILE A 8 -11.29 -31.92 -16.72
N ASN A 9 -11.88 -33.03 -17.15
CA ASN A 9 -11.60 -33.72 -18.40
C ASN A 9 -12.09 -32.89 -19.61
N ILE A 10 -11.15 -32.29 -20.37
CA ILE A 10 -11.40 -31.33 -21.47
C ILE A 10 -12.04 -31.99 -22.72
N LYS A 11 -12.40 -33.27 -22.69
CA LYS A 11 -12.84 -34.03 -23.90
C LYS A 11 -14.33 -33.92 -24.28
N ASN A 12 -15.19 -33.18 -23.58
CA ASN A 12 -16.61 -33.03 -23.92
C ASN A 12 -17.09 -31.57 -24.02
N LEU A 13 -16.42 -30.74 -24.80
CA LEU A 13 -16.90 -29.39 -25.12
C LEU A 13 -17.84 -29.43 -26.33
N LYS A 14 -19.16 -29.53 -26.10
CA LYS A 14 -20.16 -29.15 -27.11
C LYS A 14 -19.93 -27.67 -27.49
N LYS A 15 -19.74 -27.41 -28.79
CA LYS A 15 -19.68 -26.05 -29.36
C LYS A 15 -20.90 -25.24 -28.86
N GLY A 16 -20.66 -24.16 -28.08
CA GLY A 16 -21.70 -23.17 -27.75
C GLY A 16 -21.91 -22.80 -26.31
N THR A 17 -21.32 -23.45 -25.31
CA THR A 17 -21.51 -23.08 -23.90
C THR A 17 -20.35 -22.18 -23.45
N ILE A 18 -20.57 -20.87 -23.42
CA ILE A 18 -19.63 -19.91 -22.84
C ILE A 18 -19.69 -20.07 -21.33
N PHE A 19 -18.68 -20.71 -20.74
CA PHE A 19 -18.59 -20.88 -19.30
C PHE A 19 -18.33 -19.52 -18.64
N MET A 20 -19.30 -19.04 -17.88
CA MET A 20 -19.17 -17.91 -16.98
C MET A 20 -18.60 -18.46 -15.66
N ILE A 21 -17.41 -18.00 -15.30
CA ILE A 21 -16.74 -18.42 -14.05
C ILE A 21 -17.12 -17.49 -12.89
N SER A 22 -16.96 -17.95 -11.65
CA SER A 22 -17.19 -17.14 -10.46
C SER A 22 -16.12 -16.04 -10.31
N VAL A 23 -16.38 -15.06 -9.46
CA VAL A 23 -15.38 -14.00 -9.13
C VAL A 23 -14.14 -14.61 -8.50
N ASP A 24 -14.33 -15.55 -7.57
CA ASP A 24 -13.22 -16.17 -6.84
C ASP A 24 -12.38 -17.08 -7.76
N GLU A 25 -13.02 -17.85 -8.64
CA GLU A 25 -12.30 -18.67 -9.63
C GLU A 25 -11.52 -17.80 -10.63
N ALA A 26 -12.10 -16.67 -11.07
CA ALA A 26 -11.41 -15.72 -11.95
C ALA A 26 -10.16 -15.15 -11.26
N LEU A 27 -10.31 -14.71 -10.01
CA LEU A 27 -9.22 -14.15 -9.21
C LEU A 27 -8.12 -15.19 -8.97
N GLU A 28 -8.46 -16.42 -8.60
CA GLU A 28 -7.50 -17.52 -8.41
C GLU A 28 -6.69 -17.77 -9.68
N LYS A 29 -7.36 -17.91 -10.84
CA LYS A 29 -6.70 -18.11 -12.13
C LYS A 29 -5.75 -16.95 -12.48
N ILE A 30 -6.18 -15.71 -12.31
CA ILE A 30 -5.34 -14.53 -12.55
C ILE A 30 -4.13 -14.57 -11.62
N LEU A 31 -4.36 -14.65 -10.31
CA LEU A 31 -3.28 -14.56 -9.33
C LEU A 31 -2.31 -15.75 -9.41
N SER A 32 -2.74 -16.92 -9.85
CA SER A 32 -1.84 -18.07 -10.08
C SER A 32 -0.82 -17.79 -11.20
N PHE A 33 -1.18 -16.97 -12.19
CA PHE A 33 -0.31 -16.55 -13.28
C PHE A 33 0.62 -15.39 -12.89
N ILE A 34 0.16 -14.46 -12.05
CA ILE A 34 0.91 -13.26 -11.68
C ILE A 34 2.09 -13.61 -10.76
N LYS A 35 3.29 -13.15 -11.12
CA LYS A 35 4.52 -13.23 -10.32
C LYS A 35 5.03 -11.84 -10.00
N PRO A 36 5.76 -11.65 -8.88
CA PRO A 36 6.49 -10.41 -8.65
C PRO A 36 7.46 -10.12 -9.79
N LEU A 37 7.59 -8.85 -10.17
CA LEU A 37 8.60 -8.38 -11.11
C LEU A 37 10.00 -8.43 -10.49
N GLY A 38 11.01 -8.10 -11.27
CA GLY A 38 12.36 -7.88 -10.80
C GLY A 38 12.45 -6.76 -9.76
N TYR A 39 13.66 -6.42 -9.39
CA TYR A 39 13.94 -5.32 -8.46
C TYR A 39 14.90 -4.32 -9.10
N GLU A 40 14.90 -3.10 -8.58
CA GLU A 40 15.76 -2.01 -8.99
C GLU A 40 16.35 -1.31 -7.78
N LYS A 41 17.52 -0.69 -7.97
CA LYS A 41 18.21 0.08 -6.94
C LYS A 41 17.76 1.54 -7.04
N VAL A 42 17.27 2.08 -5.93
CA VAL A 42 16.80 3.48 -5.85
C VAL A 42 17.39 4.19 -4.63
N SER A 43 17.36 5.51 -4.62
CA SER A 43 17.63 6.29 -3.41
C SER A 43 16.55 6.04 -2.36
N ILE A 44 16.87 6.21 -1.08
CA ILE A 44 15.90 5.94 0.00
C ILE A 44 14.62 6.78 -0.14
N LEU A 45 14.70 8.04 -0.59
CA LEU A 45 13.51 8.90 -0.77
C LEU A 45 12.61 8.40 -1.91
N GLU A 46 13.19 7.89 -3.01
CA GLU A 46 12.43 7.27 -4.10
C GLU A 46 11.78 5.96 -3.69
N GLY A 47 12.21 5.40 -2.55
CA GLY A 47 11.61 4.22 -1.93
C GLY A 47 10.25 4.46 -1.29
N LEU A 48 9.85 5.70 -1.04
CA LEU A 48 8.56 6.00 -0.38
C LEU A 48 7.37 5.39 -1.15
N GLY A 49 6.55 4.63 -0.41
CA GLY A 49 5.40 3.93 -0.99
C GLY A 49 5.75 2.72 -1.86
N ARG A 50 7.04 2.34 -1.93
CA ARG A 50 7.53 1.13 -2.62
C ARG A 50 7.64 -0.05 -1.65
N VAL A 51 7.75 -1.25 -2.19
CA VAL A 51 7.99 -2.46 -1.42
C VAL A 51 9.46 -2.83 -1.51
N ILE A 52 10.12 -3.00 -0.36
CA ILE A 52 11.53 -3.39 -0.31
C ILE A 52 11.73 -4.83 -0.79
N ALA A 53 12.79 -5.06 -1.56
CA ALA A 53 13.10 -6.36 -2.16
C ALA A 53 14.24 -7.11 -1.45
N GLU A 54 14.76 -6.57 -0.34
CA GLU A 54 15.83 -7.14 0.48
C GLU A 54 15.48 -7.08 1.96
N ASP A 55 16.11 -7.93 2.78
CA ASP A 55 16.11 -7.80 4.24
C ASP A 55 17.15 -6.79 4.66
N ILE A 56 16.83 -5.90 5.59
CA ILE A 56 17.75 -4.90 6.13
C ILE A 56 18.17 -5.30 7.54
N HIS A 57 19.47 -5.48 7.69
CA HIS A 57 20.09 -5.75 8.97
C HIS A 57 20.90 -4.55 9.45
N ALA A 58 20.87 -4.29 10.76
CA ALA A 58 21.59 -3.21 11.38
C ALA A 58 23.12 -3.46 11.34
N PRO A 59 23.93 -2.58 10.72
CA PRO A 59 25.37 -2.74 10.68
C PRO A 59 26.07 -2.37 12.00
N ARG A 60 25.36 -1.68 12.91
CA ARG A 60 25.84 -1.16 14.20
C ARG A 60 24.68 -1.02 15.17
N ASP A 61 25.00 -0.82 16.44
CA ASP A 61 24.06 -0.48 17.48
C ASP A 61 23.47 0.93 17.27
N ILE A 62 22.22 1.13 17.71
CA ILE A 62 21.55 2.44 17.78
C ILE A 62 20.97 2.57 19.20
N PRO A 63 21.41 3.57 19.98
CA PRO A 63 22.59 4.41 19.76
C PRO A 63 23.89 3.61 19.78
N PRO A 64 24.99 4.12 19.17
CA PRO A 64 26.25 3.38 19.07
C PRO A 64 27.04 3.30 20.37
N LEU A 65 26.76 4.19 21.32
CA LEU A 65 27.39 4.27 22.66
C LEU A 65 26.31 4.62 23.70
N ASP A 66 26.56 4.25 24.96
CA ASP A 66 25.79 4.78 26.09
C ASP A 66 25.83 6.30 26.03
N ASN A 67 24.67 6.97 26.10
CA ASN A 67 24.57 8.42 26.00
C ASN A 67 23.56 9.00 26.98
N SER A 68 23.65 10.30 27.21
CA SER A 68 22.73 11.01 28.09
C SER A 68 21.33 11.13 27.45
N ALA A 69 20.31 10.79 28.23
CA ALA A 69 18.91 11.00 27.87
C ALA A 69 18.45 12.44 28.13
N MET A 70 19.19 13.20 28.97
CA MET A 70 18.83 14.52 29.47
C MET A 70 20.02 15.47 29.41
N ASP A 71 19.76 16.78 29.41
CA ASP A 71 20.75 17.80 29.72
C ASP A 71 20.98 17.83 31.25
N GLY A 72 22.25 17.82 31.66
CA GLY A 72 22.53 17.75 33.08
C GLY A 72 23.98 17.49 33.41
N TYR A 73 24.27 16.64 34.40
CA TYR A 73 25.61 16.36 34.88
C TYR A 73 25.83 14.85 35.00
N ALA A 74 26.85 14.35 34.29
CA ALA A 74 27.34 12.99 34.40
C ALA A 74 28.21 12.86 35.66
N VAL A 75 27.86 11.96 36.54
CA VAL A 75 28.41 11.82 37.89
C VAL A 75 28.64 10.35 38.27
N LYS A 76 29.36 10.11 39.34
CA LYS A 76 29.32 8.84 40.05
C LYS A 76 28.13 8.85 41.04
N TRP A 77 27.27 7.87 40.92
CA TRP A 77 26.11 7.76 41.81
C TRP A 77 26.48 7.69 43.31
N ASP A 78 27.57 7.00 43.64
CA ASP A 78 28.05 6.90 45.00
C ASP A 78 28.35 8.25 45.66
N ASP A 79 28.80 9.23 44.90
CA ASP A 79 29.06 10.57 45.39
C ASP A 79 27.77 11.32 45.74
N ILE A 80 26.66 11.00 45.11
CA ILE A 80 25.41 11.77 45.18
C ILE A 80 24.24 11.05 45.82
N LYS A 81 24.36 9.76 46.15
CA LYS A 81 23.23 8.89 46.60
C LYS A 81 22.47 9.43 47.80
N ASN A 82 23.06 10.32 48.62
CA ASN A 82 22.45 10.93 49.79
C ASN A 82 22.06 12.40 49.54
N ALA A 83 22.14 12.90 48.30
CA ALA A 83 21.79 14.28 47.97
C ALA A 83 20.28 14.50 48.12
N THR A 84 19.93 15.57 48.84
CA THR A 84 18.56 16.07 48.99
C THR A 84 18.55 17.59 48.91
N LYS A 85 17.39 18.19 48.76
CA LYS A 85 17.24 19.66 48.76
C LYS A 85 17.74 20.32 50.05
N ASP A 86 17.61 19.62 51.17
CA ASP A 86 18.05 20.12 52.50
C ASP A 86 19.54 19.81 52.75
N ASN A 87 20.11 18.85 52.04
CA ASN A 87 21.53 18.47 52.11
C ASN A 87 22.10 18.22 50.73
N PRO A 88 22.32 19.29 49.93
CA PRO A 88 22.83 19.16 48.53
C PRO A 88 24.28 18.70 48.54
N VAL A 89 24.65 17.92 47.52
CA VAL A 89 26.04 17.49 47.30
C VAL A 89 26.70 18.41 46.28
N ARG A 90 27.87 18.94 46.63
CA ARG A 90 28.63 19.86 45.77
C ARG A 90 29.75 19.12 45.03
N LEU A 91 29.72 19.16 43.68
CA LEU A 91 30.72 18.50 42.84
C LEU A 91 31.46 19.57 41.99
N LYS A 92 32.75 19.30 41.66
CA LYS A 92 33.53 20.12 40.75
C LYS A 92 33.22 19.78 39.31
N VAL A 93 32.79 20.79 38.54
CA VAL A 93 32.58 20.61 37.08
C VAL A 93 33.93 20.68 36.36
N ILE A 94 34.33 19.59 35.74
CA ILE A 94 35.65 19.47 35.10
C ILE A 94 35.61 19.67 33.60
N GLU A 95 34.45 19.60 32.96
CA GLU A 95 34.26 19.76 31.51
C GLU A 95 32.80 20.06 31.19
N ASP A 96 32.57 20.77 30.07
CA ASP A 96 31.27 20.84 29.37
C ASP A 96 31.34 19.93 28.14
N LEU A 97 30.46 18.92 28.05
CA LEU A 97 30.43 17.93 27.00
C LEU A 97 29.18 18.07 26.13
N PRO A 98 29.25 18.77 24.99
CA PRO A 98 28.15 18.83 24.04
C PRO A 98 27.97 17.52 23.27
N ALA A 99 26.80 17.32 22.69
CA ALA A 99 26.55 16.21 21.76
C ALA A 99 27.53 16.25 20.56
N GLY A 100 27.93 15.05 20.10
CA GLY A 100 28.87 14.91 18.99
C GLY A 100 30.36 14.89 19.38
N LEU A 101 30.68 15.17 20.66
CA LEU A 101 32.03 15.05 21.19
C LEU A 101 32.13 13.85 22.17
N ILE A 102 33.35 13.34 22.37
CA ILE A 102 33.67 12.30 23.33
C ILE A 102 34.65 12.91 24.35
N SER A 103 34.29 12.85 25.64
CA SER A 103 35.16 13.31 26.70
C SER A 103 36.45 12.47 26.76
N LYS A 104 37.59 13.16 26.91
CA LYS A 104 38.87 12.54 27.22
C LYS A 104 39.18 12.47 28.71
N LYS A 105 38.32 13.12 29.53
CA LYS A 105 38.42 13.13 30.98
C LYS A 105 37.65 11.96 31.58
N THR A 106 38.06 11.58 32.78
CA THR A 106 37.37 10.58 33.61
C THR A 106 36.67 11.30 34.76
N VAL A 107 35.46 10.94 35.05
CA VAL A 107 34.76 11.43 36.25
C VAL A 107 35.32 10.71 37.45
N GLU A 108 36.09 11.45 38.28
CA GLU A 108 36.62 10.98 39.55
C GLU A 108 35.65 11.35 40.69
N ASN A 109 35.90 10.84 41.90
CA ASN A 109 35.13 11.17 43.07
C ASN A 109 35.10 12.67 43.34
N GLY A 110 33.93 13.24 43.65
CA GLY A 110 33.74 14.66 43.88
C GLY A 110 33.73 15.52 42.61
N CYS A 111 33.73 14.88 41.40
CA CYS A 111 33.72 15.56 40.11
C CYS A 111 32.43 15.27 39.32
N ALA A 112 32.09 16.20 38.44
CA ALA A 112 31.00 16.06 37.48
C ALA A 112 31.46 16.57 36.10
N ILE A 113 30.86 16.06 35.04
CA ILE A 113 30.95 16.61 33.69
C ILE A 113 29.55 17.11 33.31
N ARG A 114 29.43 18.38 32.95
CA ARG A 114 28.19 18.91 32.37
C ARG A 114 27.98 18.23 31.03
N ILE A 115 26.84 17.61 30.82
CA ILE A 115 26.56 16.78 29.64
C ILE A 115 25.24 17.20 28.98
N MET A 116 25.24 17.21 27.64
CA MET A 116 24.05 17.47 26.85
C MET A 116 23.42 16.18 26.37
N THR A 117 22.11 16.22 26.15
CA THR A 117 21.33 15.10 25.59
C THR A 117 21.99 14.55 24.32
N GLY A 118 22.18 13.23 24.27
CA GLY A 118 22.83 12.55 23.15
C GLY A 118 24.38 12.50 23.21
N ALA A 119 25.02 13.21 24.16
CA ALA A 119 26.46 13.09 24.36
C ALA A 119 26.81 11.74 25.01
N PRO A 120 27.89 11.06 24.54
CA PRO A 120 28.34 9.80 25.14
C PRO A 120 28.70 9.96 26.62
N ILE A 121 28.34 8.96 27.43
CA ILE A 121 28.65 8.96 28.87
C ILE A 121 30.18 8.90 29.07
N PRO A 122 30.75 9.85 29.83
CA PRO A 122 32.19 9.85 30.10
C PRO A 122 32.59 8.66 30.98
N LYS A 123 33.87 8.24 30.85
CA LYS A 123 34.42 7.23 31.72
C LYS A 123 34.27 7.62 33.19
N GLY A 124 33.91 6.67 34.06
CA GLY A 124 33.77 6.87 35.50
C GLY A 124 32.41 7.38 35.92
N ALA A 125 31.60 7.95 35.02
CA ALA A 125 30.20 8.27 35.30
C ALA A 125 29.33 7.04 35.10
N ASP A 126 28.33 6.91 35.96
CA ASP A 126 27.34 5.80 35.94
C ASP A 126 25.90 6.28 36.08
N THR A 127 25.69 7.60 36.23
CA THR A 127 24.37 8.25 36.39
C THR A 127 24.43 9.65 35.81
N VAL A 128 23.29 10.13 35.28
CA VAL A 128 23.11 11.53 34.86
C VAL A 128 22.04 12.18 35.71
N VAL A 129 22.39 13.29 36.36
CA VAL A 129 21.43 14.14 37.09
C VAL A 129 20.93 15.21 36.12
N GLN A 130 19.63 15.32 35.94
CA GLN A 130 19.03 16.33 35.08
C GLN A 130 19.27 17.74 35.63
N SER A 131 19.36 18.74 34.74
CA SER A 131 19.66 20.13 35.11
C SER A 131 18.66 20.71 36.12
N GLU A 132 17.41 20.29 36.08
CA GLU A 132 16.31 20.74 36.95
C GLU A 132 16.54 20.36 38.43
N ASP A 133 17.30 19.31 38.68
CA ASP A 133 17.67 18.85 40.04
C ASP A 133 19.03 19.38 40.50
N THR A 134 19.54 20.46 39.88
CA THR A 134 20.87 21.02 40.14
C THR A 134 20.87 22.53 40.25
N ILE A 135 21.90 23.08 40.92
CA ILE A 135 22.24 24.53 40.91
C ILE A 135 23.70 24.68 40.43
N SER A 136 23.89 25.40 39.34
CA SER A 136 25.23 25.67 38.81
C SER A 136 25.88 26.85 39.53
N GLU A 137 27.15 26.66 40.01
CA GLU A 137 27.94 27.66 40.76
C GLU A 137 29.32 27.85 40.13
N GLY A 138 29.35 28.37 38.91
CA GLY A 138 30.61 28.54 38.18
C GLY A 138 31.31 27.22 37.86
N SER A 139 32.43 26.93 38.54
CA SER A 139 33.17 25.67 38.36
C SER A 139 32.65 24.52 39.25
N PHE A 140 31.52 24.69 39.89
CA PHE A 140 30.88 23.70 40.75
C PHE A 140 29.40 23.55 40.38
N VAL A 141 28.82 22.43 40.78
CA VAL A 141 27.38 22.17 40.73
C VAL A 141 26.92 21.58 42.05
N GLN A 142 25.78 22.04 42.52
CA GLN A 142 25.07 21.46 43.67
C GLN A 142 24.02 20.49 43.13
N ILE A 143 24.06 19.24 43.53
CA ILE A 143 23.06 18.22 43.25
C ILE A 143 22.02 18.27 44.37
N LEU A 144 20.77 18.58 44.00
CA LEU A 144 19.65 18.76 44.96
C LEU A 144 18.85 17.49 45.18
N ASN A 145 18.94 16.52 44.28
CA ASN A 145 18.18 15.27 44.34
C ASN A 145 18.96 14.18 43.63
N ALA A 146 19.13 13.03 44.30
CA ALA A 146 19.80 11.87 43.72
C ALA A 146 18.77 11.03 42.91
N PRO A 147 18.93 10.88 41.58
CA PRO A 147 18.12 9.92 40.83
C PRO A 147 18.51 8.47 41.19
N PRO A 148 17.75 7.47 40.77
CA PRO A 148 18.18 6.07 40.85
C PRO A 148 19.52 5.83 40.15
N PHE A 149 20.24 4.78 40.59
CA PHE A 149 21.49 4.37 39.94
C PHE A 149 21.26 4.02 38.49
N GLY A 150 22.07 4.57 37.59
CA GLY A 150 22.03 4.36 36.14
C GLY A 150 20.95 5.17 35.42
N ASP A 151 20.26 6.06 36.13
CA ASP A 151 19.17 6.85 35.53
C ASP A 151 19.67 7.85 34.49
N ASN A 152 18.79 8.21 33.54
CA ASN A 152 19.04 9.13 32.43
C ASN A 152 20.20 8.71 31.48
N ILE A 153 20.52 7.42 31.44
CA ILE A 153 21.49 6.85 30.48
C ILE A 153 20.77 5.92 29.51
N ARG A 154 20.75 6.28 28.22
CA ARG A 154 20.35 5.37 27.14
C ARG A 154 21.49 4.42 26.84
N LYS A 155 21.20 3.15 26.82
CA LYS A 155 22.22 2.12 26.59
C LYS A 155 22.52 1.96 25.09
N ALA A 156 23.77 1.65 24.77
CA ALA A 156 24.13 1.25 23.41
C ALA A 156 23.25 0.10 22.93
N GLY A 157 22.69 0.23 21.72
CA GLY A 157 21.79 -0.78 21.18
C GLY A 157 20.41 -0.87 21.82
N GLU A 158 19.98 0.14 22.59
CA GLU A 158 18.67 0.18 23.25
C GLU A 158 17.53 0.13 22.22
N ASP A 159 17.66 0.83 21.09
CA ASP A 159 16.67 0.83 20.00
C ASP A 159 16.92 -0.34 19.04
N VAL A 160 18.16 -0.47 18.53
CA VAL A 160 18.53 -1.52 17.58
C VAL A 160 19.94 -2.04 17.90
N LYS A 161 20.09 -3.37 17.97
CA LYS A 161 21.38 -4.02 18.13
C LYS A 161 21.98 -4.38 16.77
N ARG A 162 23.30 -4.36 16.70
CA ARG A 162 24.04 -4.84 15.53
C ARG A 162 23.60 -6.26 15.16
N GLY A 163 23.23 -6.46 13.88
CA GLY A 163 22.76 -7.73 13.35
C GLY A 163 21.24 -7.90 13.36
N ASP A 164 20.50 -7.08 14.12
CA ASP A 164 19.03 -7.14 14.12
C ASP A 164 18.48 -6.91 12.73
N LYS A 165 17.48 -7.69 12.35
CA LYS A 165 16.70 -7.46 11.15
C LYS A 165 15.61 -6.42 11.43
N VAL A 166 15.78 -5.22 10.88
CA VAL A 166 14.93 -4.06 11.17
C VAL A 166 13.83 -3.83 10.14
N ILE A 167 14.05 -4.25 8.88
CA ILE A 167 13.04 -4.19 7.82
C ILE A 167 13.10 -5.51 7.05
N SER A 168 11.97 -6.12 6.77
CA SER A 168 11.89 -7.38 6.05
C SER A 168 11.55 -7.19 4.59
N LYS A 169 12.13 -8.00 3.72
CA LYS A 169 11.71 -8.12 2.33
C LYS A 169 10.18 -8.23 2.21
N GLY A 170 9.58 -7.43 1.35
CA GLY A 170 8.14 -7.35 1.16
C GLY A 170 7.43 -6.35 2.07
N ASP A 171 8.15 -5.60 2.90
CA ASP A 171 7.56 -4.52 3.69
C ASP A 171 7.37 -3.26 2.85
N LEU A 172 6.28 -2.54 3.12
CA LEU A 172 6.00 -1.24 2.51
C LEU A 172 6.86 -0.17 3.17
N LEU A 173 7.55 0.63 2.37
CA LEU A 173 8.38 1.73 2.85
C LEU A 173 7.54 2.98 3.09
N ARG A 174 7.31 3.29 4.36
CA ARG A 174 6.64 4.49 4.86
C ARG A 174 7.69 5.47 5.40
N PRO A 175 7.34 6.68 5.82
CA PRO A 175 8.31 7.63 6.36
C PRO A 175 9.18 7.07 7.49
N GLN A 176 8.64 6.26 8.40
CA GLN A 176 9.36 5.64 9.49
C GLN A 176 10.40 4.62 9.04
N GLU A 177 10.12 3.79 8.02
CA GLU A 177 11.10 2.86 7.46
C GLU A 177 12.23 3.63 6.76
N LEU A 178 11.92 4.76 6.09
CA LEU A 178 12.96 5.62 5.50
C LEU A 178 13.83 6.27 6.58
N GLY A 179 13.23 6.71 7.70
CA GLY A 179 13.97 7.23 8.86
C GLY A 179 14.93 6.18 9.43
N MET A 180 14.46 4.94 9.59
CA MET A 180 15.30 3.83 10.04
C MET A 180 16.45 3.55 9.06
N LEU A 181 16.19 3.47 7.75
CA LEU A 181 17.22 3.31 6.72
C LEU A 181 18.28 4.41 6.79
N ALA A 182 17.86 5.66 6.97
CA ALA A 182 18.77 6.80 7.14
C ALA A 182 19.64 6.67 8.39
N SER A 183 19.07 6.27 9.54
CA SER A 183 19.82 6.06 10.80
C SER A 183 20.83 4.92 10.69
N LEU A 184 20.56 3.93 9.83
CA LEU A 184 21.50 2.84 9.50
C LEU A 184 22.57 3.26 8.49
N GLY A 185 22.49 4.46 7.90
CA GLY A 185 23.42 4.97 6.88
C GLY A 185 23.19 4.36 5.49
N ARG A 186 21.98 3.89 5.20
CA ARG A 186 21.59 3.35 3.88
C ARG A 186 21.14 4.48 2.96
N ALA A 187 21.95 4.84 1.97
CA ALA A 187 21.59 5.84 0.96
C ALA A 187 20.77 5.23 -0.19
N PHE A 188 20.97 3.95 -0.47
CA PHE A 188 20.30 3.21 -1.55
C PHE A 188 19.76 1.89 -1.04
N ILE A 189 18.67 1.46 -1.67
CA ILE A 189 17.95 0.22 -1.35
C ILE A 189 17.48 -0.46 -2.63
N TYR A 190 17.21 -1.77 -2.53
CA TYR A 190 16.52 -2.51 -3.58
C TYR A 190 15.03 -2.58 -3.30
N VAL A 191 14.21 -2.21 -4.29
CA VAL A 191 12.75 -2.24 -4.26
C VAL A 191 12.22 -3.03 -5.46
N TYR A 192 11.02 -3.60 -5.34
CA TYR A 192 10.38 -4.23 -6.50
C TYR A 192 10.09 -3.20 -7.60
N GLN A 193 10.26 -3.62 -8.87
CA GLN A 193 9.95 -2.78 -10.04
C GLN A 193 8.47 -2.44 -10.10
N ARG A 194 8.17 -1.28 -10.66
CA ARG A 194 6.80 -0.83 -10.96
C ARG A 194 6.41 -1.36 -12.34
N PRO A 195 5.29 -2.08 -12.47
CA PRO A 195 4.84 -2.56 -13.78
C PRO A 195 4.44 -1.40 -14.70
N LEU A 196 4.84 -1.51 -15.96
CA LEU A 196 4.36 -0.68 -17.06
C LEU A 196 3.02 -1.25 -17.52
N VAL A 197 1.97 -0.45 -17.53
CA VAL A 197 0.60 -0.87 -17.85
C VAL A 197 0.11 -0.14 -19.08
N ALA A 198 0.05 -0.83 -20.23
CA ALA A 198 -0.51 -0.28 -21.46
C ALA A 198 -2.04 -0.27 -21.40
N ILE A 199 -2.65 0.86 -21.70
CA ILE A 199 -4.10 1.06 -21.67
C ILE A 199 -4.57 1.51 -23.04
N LEU A 200 -5.46 0.72 -23.66
CA LEU A 200 -6.11 1.02 -24.93
C LEU A 200 -7.62 1.11 -24.71
N CYS A 201 -8.22 2.21 -25.15
CA CYS A 201 -9.68 2.33 -25.28
C CYS A 201 -10.08 2.18 -26.74
N THR A 202 -11.20 1.52 -27.03
CA THR A 202 -11.69 1.31 -28.40
C THR A 202 -13.13 1.74 -28.54
N GLY A 203 -13.47 2.29 -29.69
CA GLY A 203 -14.83 2.71 -30.04
C GLY A 203 -14.83 3.88 -31.02
N ASP A 204 -15.63 3.77 -32.05
CA ASP A 204 -15.79 4.86 -33.03
C ASP A 204 -16.51 6.06 -32.43
N GLU A 205 -17.29 5.85 -31.35
CA GLU A 205 -17.97 6.89 -30.59
C GLU A 205 -17.05 7.72 -29.72
N LEU A 206 -15.83 7.24 -29.43
CA LEU A 206 -14.93 7.85 -28.45
C LEU A 206 -14.10 8.99 -29.07
N VAL A 207 -13.98 10.08 -28.29
CA VAL A 207 -13.05 11.20 -28.50
C VAL A 207 -12.24 11.46 -27.23
N ASP A 208 -11.09 12.12 -27.33
CA ASP A 208 -10.31 12.51 -26.16
C ASP A 208 -10.86 13.81 -25.54
N VAL A 209 -10.36 14.17 -24.34
CA VAL A 209 -10.90 15.29 -23.55
C VAL A 209 -10.66 16.66 -24.18
N ASP A 210 -9.66 16.78 -25.03
CA ASP A 210 -9.26 18.01 -25.76
C ASP A 210 -9.81 18.07 -27.20
N GLU A 211 -10.53 17.01 -27.63
CA GLU A 211 -11.16 16.99 -28.95
C GLU A 211 -12.57 17.58 -28.92
N ASN A 212 -13.05 18.10 -30.03
CA ASN A 212 -14.39 18.62 -30.17
C ASN A 212 -15.44 17.51 -30.02
N LEU A 213 -16.42 17.73 -29.14
CA LEU A 213 -17.51 16.80 -28.94
C LEU A 213 -18.58 16.99 -30.03
N GLU A 214 -18.50 16.21 -31.10
CA GLU A 214 -19.50 16.15 -32.14
C GLU A 214 -20.72 15.34 -31.72
N GLU A 215 -21.84 15.51 -32.45
CA GLU A 215 -23.07 14.75 -32.21
C GLU A 215 -22.81 13.23 -32.39
N GLY A 216 -23.27 12.43 -31.43
CA GLY A 216 -23.03 10.97 -31.39
C GLY A 216 -21.69 10.54 -30.83
N LYS A 217 -20.80 11.47 -30.44
CA LYS A 217 -19.53 11.18 -29.78
C LYS A 217 -19.65 11.32 -28.25
N ILE A 218 -18.78 10.61 -27.53
CA ILE A 218 -18.63 10.71 -26.08
C ILE A 218 -17.14 10.79 -25.71
N ILE A 219 -16.84 11.53 -24.66
CA ILE A 219 -15.46 11.64 -24.15
C ILE A 219 -15.06 10.34 -23.45
N SER A 220 -13.86 9.83 -23.74
CA SER A 220 -13.31 8.61 -23.17
C SER A 220 -12.91 8.80 -21.71
N SER A 221 -13.87 8.66 -20.78
CA SER A 221 -13.56 8.71 -19.34
C SER A 221 -12.73 7.51 -18.87
N ASN A 222 -12.83 6.36 -19.53
CA ASN A 222 -12.09 5.15 -19.15
C ASN A 222 -10.58 5.29 -19.30
N SER A 223 -10.10 6.02 -20.30
CA SER A 223 -8.66 6.31 -20.49
C SER A 223 -8.06 6.93 -19.22
N TYR A 224 -8.77 7.88 -18.65
CA TYR A 224 -8.34 8.63 -17.45
C TYR A 224 -8.57 7.86 -16.15
N THR A 225 -9.74 7.22 -15.98
CA THR A 225 -10.02 6.49 -14.75
C THR A 225 -9.10 5.29 -14.58
N LEU A 226 -8.82 4.53 -15.65
CA LEU A 226 -7.90 3.40 -15.60
C LEU A 226 -6.45 3.85 -15.36
N ALA A 227 -6.00 4.92 -16.04
CA ALA A 227 -4.67 5.47 -15.82
C ALA A 227 -4.50 5.97 -14.36
N ALA A 228 -5.54 6.62 -13.81
CA ALA A 228 -5.54 7.06 -12.41
C ALA A 228 -5.50 5.88 -11.44
N GLN A 229 -6.30 4.83 -11.63
CA GLN A 229 -6.30 3.63 -10.81
C GLN A 229 -4.95 2.89 -10.87
N VAL A 230 -4.30 2.83 -12.04
CA VAL A 230 -2.93 2.28 -12.20
C VAL A 230 -1.93 3.10 -11.37
N LYS A 231 -1.97 4.45 -11.47
CA LYS A 231 -1.11 5.34 -10.66
C LYS A 231 -1.38 5.20 -9.16
N GLU A 232 -2.63 5.11 -8.75
CA GLU A 232 -3.02 4.91 -7.34
C GLU A 232 -2.44 3.60 -6.77
N CYS A 233 -2.30 2.57 -7.60
CA CYS A 233 -1.61 1.33 -7.22
C CYS A 233 -0.09 1.48 -7.09
N GLY A 234 0.50 2.56 -7.59
CA GLY A 234 1.94 2.76 -7.67
C GLY A 234 2.58 2.26 -8.98
N ALA A 235 1.79 1.73 -9.92
CA ALA A 235 2.23 1.29 -11.24
C ALA A 235 2.31 2.47 -12.24
N ILE A 236 2.88 2.24 -13.42
CA ILE A 236 3.12 3.27 -14.44
C ILE A 236 2.19 3.05 -15.63
N PRO A 237 1.18 3.90 -15.86
CA PRO A 237 0.29 3.79 -17.01
C PRO A 237 0.96 4.32 -18.30
N ILE A 238 0.75 3.59 -19.39
CA ILE A 238 1.10 3.98 -20.76
C ILE A 238 -0.22 4.05 -21.54
N GLN A 239 -0.70 5.26 -21.81
CA GLN A 239 -1.92 5.46 -22.58
C GLN A 239 -1.61 5.31 -24.08
N LEU A 240 -2.20 4.30 -24.72
CA LEU A 240 -2.08 4.06 -26.15
C LEU A 240 -3.08 4.90 -26.98
N GLY A 241 -3.91 5.70 -26.28
CA GLY A 241 -4.97 6.50 -26.88
C GLY A 241 -6.22 5.70 -27.21
N ILE A 242 -7.02 6.22 -28.15
CA ILE A 242 -8.29 5.63 -28.59
C ILE A 242 -8.07 4.99 -29.96
N ALA A 243 -8.38 3.69 -30.08
CA ALA A 243 -8.42 3.02 -31.39
C ALA A 243 -9.84 3.05 -31.96
N LYS A 244 -9.93 3.23 -33.25
CA LYS A 244 -11.18 3.05 -34.00
C LYS A 244 -11.52 1.56 -34.07
N ASP A 245 -12.80 1.23 -34.28
CA ASP A 245 -13.29 -0.15 -34.37
C ASP A 245 -12.89 -0.81 -35.70
N ARG A 246 -11.57 -0.78 -35.97
CA ARG A 246 -10.91 -1.40 -37.11
C ARG A 246 -9.75 -2.23 -36.63
N LYS A 247 -9.68 -3.47 -37.11
CA LYS A 247 -8.66 -4.44 -36.71
C LYS A 247 -7.23 -3.89 -36.82
N GLU A 248 -6.91 -3.26 -37.93
CA GLU A 248 -5.57 -2.71 -38.22
C GLU A 248 -5.17 -1.61 -37.22
N ASP A 249 -6.10 -0.71 -36.87
CA ASP A 249 -5.82 0.38 -35.92
C ASP A 249 -5.60 -0.17 -34.52
N ILE A 250 -6.41 -1.14 -34.12
CA ILE A 250 -6.28 -1.82 -32.81
C ILE A 250 -4.95 -2.59 -32.74
N GLU A 251 -4.59 -3.35 -33.78
CA GLU A 251 -3.33 -4.09 -33.84
C GLU A 251 -2.11 -3.15 -33.79
N ASN A 252 -2.14 -2.06 -34.55
CA ASN A 252 -1.08 -1.06 -34.55
C ASN A 252 -0.86 -0.45 -33.15
N LYS A 253 -1.93 -0.05 -32.48
CA LYS A 253 -1.85 0.53 -31.12
C LYS A 253 -1.42 -0.51 -30.08
N LEU A 254 -1.96 -1.72 -30.12
CA LEU A 254 -1.56 -2.79 -29.20
C LEU A 254 -0.09 -3.19 -29.41
N SER A 255 0.42 -3.18 -30.63
CA SER A 255 1.83 -3.48 -30.90
C SER A 255 2.78 -2.49 -30.23
N GLN A 256 2.39 -1.21 -30.10
CA GLN A 256 3.15 -0.20 -29.36
C GLN A 256 3.18 -0.51 -27.85
N GLY A 257 2.10 -1.10 -27.33
CA GLY A 257 1.99 -1.50 -25.92
C GLY A 257 2.61 -2.85 -25.59
N ILE A 258 3.10 -3.61 -26.56
CA ILE A 258 3.60 -4.99 -26.35
C ILE A 258 4.84 -5.04 -25.43
N ARG A 259 5.55 -3.94 -25.25
CA ARG A 259 6.69 -3.84 -24.33
C ARG A 259 6.27 -3.64 -22.86
N ALA A 260 5.01 -3.26 -22.61
CA ALA A 260 4.48 -3.14 -21.26
C ALA A 260 4.44 -4.50 -20.54
N ASP A 261 4.39 -4.48 -19.22
CA ASP A 261 4.29 -5.69 -18.38
C ASP A 261 2.85 -6.19 -18.31
N VAL A 262 1.86 -5.28 -18.46
CA VAL A 262 0.42 -5.55 -18.43
C VAL A 262 -0.26 -4.82 -19.56
N ILE A 263 -1.25 -5.44 -20.19
CA ILE A 263 -2.10 -4.82 -21.20
C ILE A 263 -3.54 -4.77 -20.69
N ILE A 264 -4.16 -3.60 -20.77
CA ILE A 264 -5.58 -3.37 -20.45
C ILE A 264 -6.25 -2.82 -21.71
N THR A 265 -7.33 -3.47 -22.15
CA THR A 265 -8.24 -2.92 -23.16
C THR A 265 -9.57 -2.57 -22.51
N SER A 266 -10.15 -1.42 -22.89
CA SER A 266 -11.47 -0.98 -22.44
C SER A 266 -12.40 -0.85 -23.64
N ALA A 267 -13.52 -1.57 -23.62
CA ALA A 267 -14.44 -1.86 -24.74
C ALA A 267 -13.90 -2.92 -25.71
N GLY A 268 -14.67 -3.30 -26.72
CA GLY A 268 -14.31 -4.33 -27.70
C GLY A 268 -14.25 -5.77 -27.15
N VAL A 269 -14.82 -6.04 -25.98
CA VAL A 269 -14.82 -7.37 -25.34
C VAL A 269 -16.24 -7.94 -25.16
N SER A 270 -17.21 -7.40 -25.91
CA SER A 270 -18.60 -7.85 -25.86
C SER A 270 -18.85 -9.02 -26.82
N VAL A 271 -20.04 -9.63 -26.75
CA VAL A 271 -20.45 -10.77 -27.61
C VAL A 271 -20.93 -10.38 -29.02
N GLY A 272 -20.58 -9.20 -29.50
CA GLY A 272 -20.95 -8.76 -30.86
C GLY A 272 -20.15 -9.42 -31.95
N ASP A 273 -20.72 -9.52 -33.15
CA ASP A 273 -20.08 -10.07 -34.34
C ASP A 273 -18.87 -9.24 -34.84
N TYR A 274 -18.63 -8.07 -34.23
CA TYR A 274 -17.57 -7.11 -34.57
C TYR A 274 -16.56 -6.93 -33.42
N ASP A 275 -16.07 -8.01 -32.82
CA ASP A 275 -15.10 -7.94 -31.71
C ASP A 275 -13.65 -7.90 -32.24
N PHE A 276 -13.32 -6.79 -32.92
CA PHE A 276 -11.99 -6.58 -33.52
C PHE A 276 -10.85 -6.64 -32.46
N VAL A 277 -11.10 -6.28 -31.21
CA VAL A 277 -10.10 -6.34 -30.13
C VAL A 277 -9.70 -7.79 -29.85
N LYS A 278 -10.66 -8.71 -29.85
CA LYS A 278 -10.40 -10.13 -29.64
C LYS A 278 -9.54 -10.73 -30.76
N ASP A 279 -9.87 -10.37 -32.02
CA ASP A 279 -9.12 -10.88 -33.17
C ASP A 279 -7.71 -10.27 -33.21
N ALA A 280 -7.56 -8.99 -32.89
CA ALA A 280 -6.27 -8.32 -32.79
C ALA A 280 -5.39 -8.96 -31.70
N LEU A 281 -5.93 -9.17 -30.49
CA LEU A 281 -5.22 -9.82 -29.40
C LEU A 281 -4.83 -11.27 -29.74
N LYS A 282 -5.72 -12.02 -30.43
CA LYS A 282 -5.42 -13.38 -30.90
C LYS A 282 -4.28 -13.39 -31.91
N ASN A 283 -4.27 -12.44 -32.85
CA ASN A 283 -3.18 -12.31 -33.83
C ASN A 283 -1.85 -11.95 -33.18
N LEU A 284 -1.87 -11.22 -32.07
CA LEU A 284 -0.70 -10.94 -31.22
C LEU A 284 -0.29 -12.12 -30.33
N GLY A 285 -0.95 -13.28 -30.48
CA GLY A 285 -0.61 -14.49 -29.75
C GLY A 285 -1.26 -14.61 -28.36
N MET A 286 -2.37 -13.91 -28.12
CA MET A 286 -3.08 -14.04 -26.83
C MET A 286 -3.69 -15.42 -26.65
N GLU A 287 -3.32 -16.08 -25.57
CA GLU A 287 -3.99 -17.27 -25.04
C GLU A 287 -5.08 -16.85 -24.07
N MET A 288 -6.34 -17.08 -24.44
CA MET A 288 -7.50 -16.75 -23.60
C MET A 288 -7.64 -17.73 -22.44
N VAL A 289 -7.78 -17.23 -21.21
CA VAL A 289 -8.01 -18.02 -20.00
C VAL A 289 -9.50 -18.07 -19.64
N PHE A 290 -10.18 -16.93 -19.65
CA PHE A 290 -11.64 -16.86 -19.51
C PHE A 290 -12.21 -15.60 -20.21
N TRP A 291 -13.54 -15.65 -20.49
CA TRP A 291 -14.23 -14.60 -21.24
C TRP A 291 -15.28 -13.84 -20.45
N LYS A 292 -15.90 -14.42 -19.43
CA LYS A 292 -16.98 -13.84 -18.65
C LYS A 292 -16.89 -14.20 -17.19
N VAL A 293 -17.26 -13.26 -16.31
CA VAL A 293 -17.31 -13.46 -14.87
C VAL A 293 -18.73 -13.26 -14.33
N ALA A 294 -19.14 -14.08 -13.37
CA ALA A 294 -20.44 -14.01 -12.72
C ALA A 294 -20.52 -12.84 -11.73
N MET A 295 -20.36 -11.61 -12.23
CA MET A 295 -20.43 -10.37 -11.45
C MET A 295 -21.33 -9.32 -12.06
N LYS A 296 -21.70 -8.31 -11.25
CA LYS A 296 -22.39 -7.09 -11.68
C LYS A 296 -21.97 -5.89 -10.83
N PRO A 297 -21.49 -4.81 -11.44
CA PRO A 297 -21.16 -4.65 -12.86
C PRO A 297 -19.92 -5.44 -13.24
N GLY A 298 -19.57 -5.52 -14.53
CA GLY A 298 -18.29 -6.12 -14.98
C GLY A 298 -18.40 -7.52 -15.59
N ARG A 299 -19.63 -8.04 -15.91
CA ARG A 299 -19.79 -9.39 -16.50
C ARG A 299 -18.86 -9.69 -17.70
N PRO A 300 -18.69 -8.82 -18.71
CA PRO A 300 -17.83 -9.10 -19.86
C PRO A 300 -16.33 -8.82 -19.59
N THR A 301 -15.87 -9.08 -18.38
CA THR A 301 -14.43 -9.02 -18.07
C THR A 301 -13.75 -10.27 -18.61
N THR A 302 -12.64 -10.08 -19.33
CA THR A 302 -11.84 -11.14 -19.91
C THR A 302 -10.42 -11.13 -19.37
N PHE A 303 -9.78 -12.29 -19.36
CA PHE A 303 -8.38 -12.44 -19.00
C PHE A 303 -7.71 -13.46 -19.92
N GLY A 304 -6.50 -13.12 -20.32
CA GLY A 304 -5.60 -13.97 -21.09
C GLY A 304 -4.16 -13.55 -20.89
N LYS A 305 -3.26 -14.12 -21.69
CA LYS A 305 -1.84 -13.83 -21.63
C LYS A 305 -1.22 -13.78 -23.04
N ILE A 306 -0.20 -12.95 -23.19
CA ILE A 306 0.71 -12.96 -24.35
C ILE A 306 2.10 -13.28 -23.80
N GLY A 307 2.55 -14.55 -23.97
CA GLY A 307 3.71 -15.07 -23.24
C GLY A 307 3.50 -14.98 -21.74
N GLU A 308 4.38 -14.29 -21.02
CA GLU A 308 4.29 -14.07 -19.56
C GLU A 308 3.51 -12.78 -19.19
N LYS A 309 2.95 -12.06 -20.16
CA LYS A 309 2.25 -10.80 -19.91
C LYS A 309 0.76 -10.99 -19.75
N PRO A 310 0.16 -10.57 -18.61
CA PRO A 310 -1.28 -10.58 -18.41
C PRO A 310 -1.97 -9.55 -19.31
N VAL A 311 -3.09 -9.95 -19.89
CA VAL A 311 -3.94 -9.14 -20.74
C VAL A 311 -5.35 -9.13 -20.15
N PHE A 312 -5.85 -7.95 -19.83
CA PHE A 312 -7.20 -7.75 -19.29
C PHE A 312 -8.07 -7.01 -20.30
N GLY A 313 -9.20 -7.60 -20.63
CA GLY A 313 -10.24 -6.94 -21.41
C GLY A 313 -11.39 -6.50 -20.50
N LEU A 314 -11.67 -5.21 -20.46
CA LEU A 314 -12.66 -4.61 -19.58
C LEU A 314 -13.87 -4.10 -20.37
N PRO A 315 -15.07 -4.05 -19.73
CA PRO A 315 -16.26 -3.46 -20.36
C PRO A 315 -16.06 -1.97 -20.70
N GLY A 316 -16.74 -1.48 -21.73
CA GLY A 316 -16.77 -0.06 -22.11
C GLY A 316 -17.50 0.84 -21.09
N ASN A 317 -18.48 0.31 -20.34
CA ASN A 317 -19.17 1.09 -19.29
C ASN A 317 -18.21 1.47 -18.14
N PRO A 318 -18.09 2.77 -17.76
CA PRO A 318 -17.06 3.24 -16.84
C PRO A 318 -17.10 2.60 -15.46
N VAL A 319 -18.27 2.44 -14.85
CA VAL A 319 -18.38 1.78 -13.55
C VAL A 319 -18.01 0.30 -13.62
N SER A 320 -18.35 -0.38 -14.72
CA SER A 320 -17.97 -1.78 -14.92
C SER A 320 -16.44 -1.92 -15.03
N SER A 321 -15.81 -1.02 -15.78
CA SER A 321 -14.35 -0.96 -15.96
C SER A 321 -13.66 -0.74 -14.62
N MET A 322 -14.05 0.28 -13.86
CA MET A 322 -13.49 0.60 -12.54
C MET A 322 -13.65 -0.55 -11.54
N VAL A 323 -14.84 -1.15 -11.45
CA VAL A 323 -15.08 -2.26 -10.52
C VAL A 323 -14.29 -3.50 -10.94
N SER A 324 -14.19 -3.82 -12.23
CA SER A 324 -13.36 -4.94 -12.69
C SER A 324 -11.88 -4.69 -12.41
N PHE A 325 -11.41 -3.45 -12.55
CA PHE A 325 -10.05 -3.07 -12.15
C PHE A 325 -9.81 -3.35 -10.66
N GLU A 326 -10.68 -2.89 -9.78
CA GLU A 326 -10.56 -3.09 -8.32
C GLU A 326 -10.53 -4.58 -7.95
N GLN A 327 -11.32 -5.43 -8.62
CA GLN A 327 -11.42 -6.84 -8.27
C GLN A 327 -10.24 -7.67 -8.82
N PHE A 328 -9.68 -7.33 -9.98
CA PHE A 328 -8.75 -8.20 -10.68
C PHE A 328 -7.40 -7.55 -10.99
N ILE A 329 -7.38 -6.31 -11.48
CA ILE A 329 -6.14 -5.67 -11.94
C ILE A 329 -5.36 -5.12 -10.76
N ARG A 330 -6.03 -4.40 -9.85
CA ARG A 330 -5.37 -3.88 -8.65
C ARG A 330 -4.62 -4.96 -7.86
N PRO A 331 -5.22 -6.10 -7.45
CA PRO A 331 -4.48 -7.14 -6.76
C PRO A 331 -3.35 -7.75 -7.59
N SER A 332 -3.49 -7.81 -8.92
CA SER A 332 -2.44 -8.26 -9.82
C SER A 332 -1.24 -7.32 -9.81
N LEU A 333 -1.47 -6.02 -9.96
CA LEU A 333 -0.41 -5.01 -9.95
C LEU A 333 0.32 -4.97 -8.59
N LEU A 334 -0.42 -5.02 -7.49
CA LEU A 334 0.18 -5.06 -6.15
C LEU A 334 1.01 -6.32 -5.93
N LYS A 335 0.55 -7.49 -6.42
CA LYS A 335 1.33 -8.72 -6.37
C LYS A 335 2.60 -8.62 -7.21
N MET A 336 2.54 -8.03 -8.41
CA MET A 336 3.72 -7.79 -9.25
C MET A 336 4.76 -6.91 -8.56
N MET A 337 4.32 -5.95 -7.75
CA MET A 337 5.17 -5.07 -6.95
C MET A 337 5.58 -5.65 -5.58
N GLY A 338 5.30 -6.93 -5.31
CA GLY A 338 5.73 -7.62 -4.10
C GLY A 338 4.95 -7.28 -2.83
N HIS A 339 3.80 -6.61 -2.92
CA HIS A 339 2.98 -6.30 -1.75
C HIS A 339 2.45 -7.58 -1.09
N LYS A 340 2.53 -7.64 0.25
CA LYS A 340 1.91 -8.70 1.07
C LYS A 340 0.39 -8.53 1.17
N GLN A 341 -0.08 -7.29 1.21
CA GLN A 341 -1.50 -6.92 1.29
C GLN A 341 -1.97 -6.43 -0.09
N ILE A 342 -2.59 -7.33 -0.87
CA ILE A 342 -3.02 -7.03 -2.24
C ILE A 342 -4.50 -6.68 -2.36
N PHE A 343 -5.29 -6.97 -1.33
CA PHE A 343 -6.73 -6.73 -1.31
C PHE A 343 -7.09 -5.49 -0.49
N ARG A 344 -8.16 -4.81 -0.89
CA ARG A 344 -8.79 -3.76 -0.08
C ARG A 344 -9.37 -4.39 1.20
N PRO A 345 -9.39 -3.67 2.32
CA PRO A 345 -10.05 -4.12 3.54
C PRO A 345 -11.54 -4.39 3.30
N ILE A 346 -12.05 -5.44 3.93
CA ILE A 346 -13.48 -5.76 3.96
C ILE A 346 -13.95 -5.61 5.42
N ILE A 347 -15.00 -4.84 5.62
CA ILE A 347 -15.65 -4.65 6.92
C ILE A 347 -17.07 -5.20 6.91
N ASP A 348 -17.59 -5.51 8.09
CA ASP A 348 -19.02 -5.75 8.28
C ASP A 348 -19.72 -4.43 8.61
N ALA A 349 -20.78 -4.10 7.87
CA ALA A 349 -21.58 -2.90 8.08
C ALA A 349 -23.07 -3.25 8.15
N ILE A 350 -23.86 -2.44 8.85
CA ILE A 350 -25.31 -2.57 8.92
C ILE A 350 -25.92 -1.84 7.72
N LEU A 351 -26.72 -2.55 6.93
CA LEU A 351 -27.41 -1.99 5.78
C LEU A 351 -28.56 -1.08 6.22
N LYS A 352 -28.63 0.16 5.69
CA LYS A 352 -29.69 1.12 6.04
C LYS A 352 -30.95 1.04 5.17
N GLU A 353 -30.93 0.27 4.06
CA GLU A 353 -32.02 0.14 3.10
C GLU A 353 -32.09 -1.27 2.50
N ASP A 354 -33.23 -1.70 1.99
CA ASP A 354 -33.37 -3.01 1.36
C ASP A 354 -32.64 -3.07 0.02
N ILE A 355 -31.87 -4.16 -0.21
CA ILE A 355 -31.24 -4.45 -1.50
C ILE A 355 -31.89 -5.68 -2.12
N LYS A 356 -32.52 -5.50 -3.30
CA LYS A 356 -33.10 -6.58 -4.11
C LYS A 356 -32.29 -6.81 -5.36
N LYS A 357 -31.98 -8.08 -5.70
CA LYS A 357 -31.33 -8.46 -6.95
C LYS A 357 -31.79 -9.83 -7.46
N LYS A 358 -31.54 -10.11 -8.75
CA LYS A 358 -31.68 -11.47 -9.28
C LYS A 358 -30.48 -12.31 -8.87
N PRO A 359 -30.65 -13.56 -8.38
CA PRO A 359 -29.57 -14.50 -8.11
C PRO A 359 -28.70 -14.81 -9.34
N GLY A 360 -27.59 -15.49 -9.13
CA GLY A 360 -26.68 -16.02 -10.17
C GLY A 360 -25.44 -15.19 -10.44
N ARG A 361 -25.30 -14.00 -9.83
CA ARG A 361 -24.07 -13.17 -9.94
C ARG A 361 -23.77 -12.47 -8.63
N ARG A 362 -22.48 -12.30 -8.32
CA ARG A 362 -22.03 -11.43 -7.23
C ARG A 362 -22.23 -9.97 -7.63
N HIS A 363 -22.90 -9.19 -6.79
CA HIS A 363 -23.07 -7.76 -7.04
C HIS A 363 -22.09 -6.95 -6.19
N PHE A 364 -21.45 -5.96 -6.82
CA PHE A 364 -20.65 -4.92 -6.20
C PHE A 364 -21.41 -3.60 -6.32
N ILE A 365 -22.17 -3.26 -5.28
CA ILE A 365 -23.04 -2.10 -5.25
C ILE A 365 -22.28 -0.93 -4.65
N ARG A 366 -22.29 0.22 -5.32
CA ARG A 366 -21.63 1.44 -4.81
C ARG A 366 -22.36 1.89 -3.56
N GLY A 367 -21.60 1.99 -2.46
CA GLY A 367 -22.11 2.33 -1.15
C GLY A 367 -21.37 3.49 -0.50
N ILE A 368 -22.08 4.14 0.42
CA ILE A 368 -21.54 5.15 1.32
C ILE A 368 -21.50 4.53 2.71
N ILE A 369 -20.28 4.31 3.23
CA ILE A 369 -20.03 3.80 4.56
C ILE A 369 -19.99 5.00 5.50
N THR A 370 -20.66 4.90 6.64
CA THR A 370 -20.59 5.84 7.77
C THR A 370 -20.24 5.07 9.05
N CYS A 371 -19.60 5.73 10.02
CA CYS A 371 -19.33 5.18 11.33
C CYS A 371 -20.08 5.99 12.39
N GLU A 372 -20.92 5.35 13.16
CA GLU A 372 -21.71 5.94 14.25
C GLU A 372 -21.45 5.13 15.53
N ASN A 373 -20.88 5.76 16.55
CA ASN A 373 -20.53 5.11 17.82
C ASN A 373 -19.77 3.78 17.67
N GLY A 374 -18.77 3.73 16.76
CA GLY A 374 -17.96 2.54 16.51
C GLY A 374 -18.64 1.45 15.68
N THR A 375 -19.87 1.68 15.22
CA THR A 375 -20.63 0.77 14.34
C THR A 375 -20.63 1.32 12.92
N TYR A 376 -20.27 0.46 11.96
CA TYR A 376 -20.35 0.82 10.56
C TYR A 376 -21.74 0.59 9.99
N PHE A 377 -22.22 1.59 9.26
CA PHE A 377 -23.43 1.54 8.48
C PHE A 377 -23.12 1.74 7.01
N VAL A 378 -23.97 1.24 6.13
CA VAL A 378 -23.85 1.45 4.69
C VAL A 378 -25.19 1.69 4.05
N THR A 379 -25.23 2.66 3.12
CA THR A 379 -26.36 2.92 2.21
C THR A 379 -25.88 2.91 0.77
N THR A 380 -26.77 2.70 -0.20
CA THR A 380 -26.37 2.77 -1.60
C THR A 380 -26.17 4.23 -2.05
N THR A 381 -25.42 4.43 -3.13
CA THR A 381 -25.28 5.78 -3.74
C THR A 381 -26.49 6.19 -4.58
N GLY A 382 -27.60 5.45 -4.51
CA GLY A 382 -28.78 5.59 -5.36
C GLY A 382 -28.69 4.72 -6.63
N PRO A 383 -29.07 5.20 -7.82
CA PRO A 383 -29.12 4.40 -9.05
C PRO A 383 -27.80 3.67 -9.35
N GLN A 384 -27.88 2.36 -9.59
CA GLN A 384 -26.74 1.45 -9.74
C GLN A 384 -26.44 1.07 -11.22
N GLY A 385 -26.76 1.94 -12.19
CA GLY A 385 -26.44 1.75 -13.60
C GLY A 385 -24.91 1.70 -13.82
N SER A 386 -24.47 0.87 -14.77
CA SER A 386 -23.04 0.71 -15.06
C SER A 386 -22.41 1.89 -15.81
N GLY A 387 -23.21 2.77 -16.38
CA GLY A 387 -22.76 4.03 -17.01
C GLY A 387 -22.80 5.24 -16.05
N ILE A 388 -23.31 5.09 -14.82
CA ILE A 388 -23.48 6.22 -13.88
C ILE A 388 -22.18 6.45 -13.10
N LEU A 389 -21.18 7.08 -13.74
CA LEU A 389 -19.88 7.34 -13.13
C LEU A 389 -19.97 8.15 -11.81
N ARG A 390 -20.95 9.08 -11.71
CA ARG A 390 -21.21 9.84 -10.47
C ARG A 390 -21.46 8.93 -9.25
N SER A 391 -21.95 7.69 -9.46
CA SER A 391 -22.13 6.74 -8.35
C SER A 391 -20.82 6.29 -7.74
N MET A 392 -19.74 6.22 -8.53
CA MET A 392 -18.38 5.94 -8.03
C MET A 392 -17.78 7.15 -7.29
N VAL A 393 -18.05 8.38 -7.77
CA VAL A 393 -17.60 9.61 -7.11
C VAL A 393 -18.16 9.73 -5.69
N LYS A 394 -19.40 9.28 -5.47
CA LYS A 394 -20.06 9.31 -4.15
C LYS A 394 -19.67 8.15 -3.25
N ALA A 395 -19.16 7.04 -3.82
CA ALA A 395 -18.92 5.81 -3.08
C ALA A 395 -17.57 5.86 -2.38
N ASN A 396 -17.53 5.46 -1.11
CA ASN A 396 -16.31 5.12 -0.38
C ASN A 396 -16.17 3.61 -0.13
N GLY A 397 -17.16 2.81 -0.59
CA GLY A 397 -17.16 1.35 -0.49
C GLY A 397 -18.00 0.66 -1.56
N LEU A 398 -17.72 -0.65 -1.73
CA LEU A 398 -18.50 -1.55 -2.56
C LEU A 398 -19.19 -2.58 -1.66
N ILE A 399 -20.52 -2.54 -1.59
CA ILE A 399 -21.33 -3.55 -0.89
C ILE A 399 -21.26 -4.84 -1.69
N ILE A 400 -20.86 -5.93 -1.04
CA ILE A 400 -20.69 -7.24 -1.66
C ILE A 400 -21.94 -8.07 -1.41
N VAL A 401 -22.77 -8.26 -2.44
CA VAL A 401 -23.95 -9.12 -2.35
C VAL A 401 -23.67 -10.46 -3.03
N PRO A 402 -23.69 -11.59 -2.29
CA PRO A 402 -23.38 -12.91 -2.82
C PRO A 402 -24.25 -13.37 -4.00
N GLU A 403 -23.81 -14.36 -4.74
CA GLU A 403 -24.42 -14.84 -5.98
C GLU A 403 -25.85 -15.35 -5.77
N ASP A 404 -26.08 -16.11 -4.71
CA ASP A 404 -27.32 -16.83 -4.36
C ASP A 404 -28.36 -15.95 -3.66
N THR A 405 -27.96 -14.77 -3.20
CA THR A 405 -28.83 -13.84 -2.47
C THR A 405 -29.78 -13.10 -3.43
N SER A 406 -31.06 -12.98 -3.07
CA SER A 406 -32.05 -12.20 -3.82
C SER A 406 -32.52 -10.94 -3.09
N LEU A 407 -32.47 -10.94 -1.76
CA LEU A 407 -32.89 -9.84 -0.90
C LEU A 407 -32.00 -9.78 0.33
N ILE A 408 -31.58 -8.58 0.71
CA ILE A 408 -31.00 -8.25 2.02
C ILE A 408 -31.83 -7.12 2.57
N LYS A 409 -32.32 -7.24 3.81
CA LYS A 409 -33.15 -6.24 4.46
C LYS A 409 -32.33 -5.18 5.17
N ALA A 410 -32.90 -4.00 5.31
CA ALA A 410 -32.37 -2.99 6.22
C ALA A 410 -32.20 -3.58 7.64
N GLY A 411 -31.12 -3.24 8.31
CA GLY A 411 -30.73 -3.77 9.62
C GLY A 411 -29.85 -5.03 9.56
N GLU A 412 -29.77 -5.73 8.43
CA GLU A 412 -28.88 -6.89 8.30
C GLU A 412 -27.41 -6.47 8.13
N LYS A 413 -26.50 -7.32 8.62
CA LYS A 413 -25.05 -7.17 8.42
C LYS A 413 -24.65 -7.62 7.03
N ILE A 414 -23.81 -6.83 6.37
CA ILE A 414 -23.29 -7.11 5.03
C ILE A 414 -21.80 -6.76 4.94
N LYS A 415 -21.07 -7.49 4.10
CA LYS A 415 -19.67 -7.22 3.80
C LYS A 415 -19.54 -6.05 2.82
N VAL A 416 -18.63 -5.11 3.16
CA VAL A 416 -18.35 -3.95 2.33
C VAL A 416 -16.84 -3.86 2.12
N GLN A 417 -16.42 -3.84 0.86
CA GLN A 417 -15.04 -3.57 0.48
C GLN A 417 -14.81 -2.06 0.56
N VAL A 418 -13.87 -1.64 1.40
CA VAL A 418 -13.53 -0.23 1.60
C VAL A 418 -12.67 0.25 0.43
N LEU A 419 -13.10 1.31 -0.27
CA LEU A 419 -12.33 1.93 -1.34
C LEU A 419 -11.36 2.99 -0.80
N TYR A 420 -11.86 3.86 0.08
CA TYR A 420 -11.10 4.95 0.68
C TYR A 420 -11.30 4.97 2.20
N SER A 421 -10.24 4.78 2.95
CA SER A 421 -10.28 4.72 4.43
C SER A 421 -10.29 6.11 5.08
N SER A 422 -9.79 7.15 4.40
CA SER A 422 -9.82 8.53 4.88
C SER A 422 -11.23 9.06 5.20
N ASP A 423 -12.23 8.55 4.48
CA ASP A 423 -13.62 9.01 4.58
C ASP A 423 -14.42 8.25 5.66
N LEU A 424 -13.80 7.28 6.35
CA LEU A 424 -14.49 6.45 7.34
C LEU A 424 -14.45 7.01 8.76
N GLY A 425 -13.71 8.10 9.02
CA GLY A 425 -13.47 8.59 10.38
C GLY A 425 -12.71 7.57 11.27
N VAL A 426 -12.13 6.54 10.68
CA VAL A 426 -11.34 5.55 11.40
C VAL A 426 -9.96 6.12 11.64
N VAL A 427 -9.72 6.60 12.84
CA VAL A 427 -8.36 6.76 13.36
C VAL A 427 -7.75 5.37 13.37
N ARG A 428 -6.63 5.21 12.67
CA ARG A 428 -5.84 3.95 12.65
C ARG A 428 -5.29 3.64 14.02
#